data_f9e8fdb5342b1c342319016a828ca0ac
#
_entry.id   f9e8fdb5342b1c342319016a828ca0ac
#
_cell.length_a   1.000
_cell.length_b   1.000
_cell.length_c   1.000
_cell.angle_alpha   90.00
_cell.angle_beta   90.00
_cell.angle_gamma   90.00
#
_symmetry.space_group_name_H-M   'P 1'
#
loop_
_entity.id
_entity.type
_entity.pdbx_description
1 polymer ?
#
loop_
_entity_poly.entity_id
_entity_poly.type
_entity_poly.pdbx_seq_one_letter_code
_entity_poly.pdbx_strand_id
1 'polypeptide(L)'
;NRLIQLNEKINWQPEHLKRGRFLNIVKDAPDWNISRNRYWASPLPIWKCQKCQNVELIGSLEELKKKTKKSGNKYFVMRHGEGSHNVENIISFSFENSHKHPLTENGKKQVLENIKELSDKKIDFIFHSDFLRTKETAFLVAENLSLGNEIITEDKRLRELDAVFFEGKNSSDYGNYFSEKKEEFYKNSPNGENMNDLKRRVGDFLYEIDKKFNGKNILIISHAGPIWMMFSVANGLNENESIEFKDKARMESSDKEIIKTGEVKNIDFVPLPHNRNFTLDLHRPYIDEVDVVCDECGGEMKRTPEVLDGWFESGAMPFAEYHYPFENKEKFEKRFPGDFVAEYIAQTRTWFYYTHAIASILFGDIGFKNVISTGNILAEDGSKMSKSKGNYTDPMLNMDKFGADAIRYYLMASPIMQAEDVKFSDNEIKEVHGKIINILWNTFKFYDLYKQEYDGKTVANDSNNVLDIWILARLNQLVGETTDNLEKYDTVKASRPVKDFASDFSTWYVRRSRERVKLNLDIECPSGHSM
;
A
#
# COMPACT_ATOMS: atom_id res chain seq x y z
N ASN A 1 -25.54 -5.50 24.05
CA ASN A 1 -26.07 -6.87 23.84
C ASN A 1 -25.60 -7.49 22.52
N ARG A 2 -25.60 -6.73 21.37
CA ARG A 2 -25.19 -7.25 20.05
C ARG A 2 -23.74 -7.71 20.02
N LEU A 3 -22.79 -6.93 20.56
CA LEU A 3 -21.37 -7.30 20.64
C LEU A 3 -21.16 -8.61 21.38
N ILE A 4 -21.90 -8.83 22.49
CA ILE A 4 -21.83 -10.06 23.27
C ILE A 4 -22.32 -11.26 22.45
N GLN A 5 -23.45 -11.11 21.75
CA GLN A 5 -23.99 -12.18 20.90
C GLN A 5 -23.05 -12.53 19.75
N LEU A 6 -22.48 -11.53 19.10
CA LEU A 6 -21.54 -11.74 18.00
C LEU A 6 -20.23 -12.35 18.46
N ASN A 7 -19.73 -12.04 19.68
CA ASN A 7 -18.54 -12.67 20.24
C ASN A 7 -18.68 -14.21 20.35
N GLU A 8 -19.90 -14.74 20.53
CA GLU A 8 -20.10 -16.20 20.57
C GLU A 8 -19.75 -16.89 19.24
N LYS A 9 -19.78 -16.18 18.12
CA LYS A 9 -19.40 -16.70 16.81
C LYS A 9 -17.86 -16.77 16.61
N ILE A 10 -17.07 -16.07 17.44
CA ILE A 10 -15.62 -15.97 17.29
C ILE A 10 -14.96 -17.17 17.99
N ASN A 11 -14.04 -17.83 17.30
CA ASN A 11 -13.16 -18.82 17.90
C ASN A 11 -11.97 -18.13 18.57
N TRP A 12 -11.81 -18.32 19.88
CA TRP A 12 -10.70 -17.75 20.67
C TRP A 12 -9.70 -18.82 21.06
N GLN A 13 -8.44 -18.55 20.81
CA GLN A 13 -7.31 -19.31 21.32
C GLN A 13 -6.44 -18.39 22.18
N PRO A 14 -6.37 -18.67 23.51
CA PRO A 14 -7.08 -19.72 24.25
C PRO A 14 -8.57 -19.38 24.52
N GLU A 15 -9.41 -20.41 24.57
CA GLU A 15 -10.86 -20.29 24.69
C GLU A 15 -11.33 -19.52 25.94
N HIS A 16 -10.60 -19.62 27.05
CA HIS A 16 -10.98 -18.97 28.30
C HIS A 16 -11.09 -17.45 28.21
N LEU A 17 -10.39 -16.82 27.25
CA LEU A 17 -10.45 -15.37 27.03
C LEU A 17 -11.82 -14.93 26.49
N LYS A 18 -12.48 -15.78 25.70
CA LYS A 18 -13.79 -15.48 25.09
C LYS A 18 -14.84 -15.09 26.13
N ARG A 19 -15.04 -15.97 27.13
CA ARG A 19 -16.07 -15.79 28.18
C ARG A 19 -15.56 -15.13 29.45
N GLY A 20 -14.23 -15.07 29.60
CA GLY A 20 -13.58 -14.39 30.71
C GLY A 20 -13.26 -12.95 30.38
N ARG A 21 -12.00 -12.70 30.04
CA ARG A 21 -11.45 -11.35 29.88
C ARG A 21 -12.18 -10.50 28.83
N PHE A 22 -12.38 -11.02 27.61
CA PHE A 22 -12.97 -10.22 26.52
C PHE A 22 -14.45 -9.92 26.79
N LEU A 23 -15.22 -10.90 27.23
CA LEU A 23 -16.63 -10.69 27.57
C LEU A 23 -16.80 -9.63 28.65
N ASN A 24 -15.97 -9.64 29.69
CA ASN A 24 -16.01 -8.63 30.75
C ASN A 24 -15.69 -7.25 30.22
N ILE A 25 -14.68 -7.12 29.35
CA ILE A 25 -14.36 -5.85 28.69
C ILE A 25 -15.53 -5.32 27.88
N VAL A 26 -16.21 -6.19 27.11
CA VAL A 26 -17.39 -5.77 26.33
C VAL A 26 -18.56 -5.36 27.21
N LYS A 27 -18.76 -6.05 28.36
CA LYS A 27 -19.84 -5.70 29.30
C LYS A 27 -19.61 -4.38 30.03
N ASP A 28 -18.37 -4.13 30.41
CA ASP A 28 -17.96 -3.00 31.24
C ASP A 28 -17.42 -1.83 30.38
N ALA A 29 -17.54 -1.93 29.04
CA ALA A 29 -17.01 -0.92 28.15
C ALA A 29 -17.66 0.45 28.40
N PRO A 30 -16.87 1.50 28.69
CA PRO A 30 -17.38 2.85 28.83
C PRO A 30 -17.84 3.42 27.49
N ASP A 31 -18.59 4.53 27.53
CA ASP A 31 -18.86 5.31 26.33
C ASP A 31 -17.57 5.69 25.63
N TRP A 32 -17.55 5.49 24.31
CA TRP A 32 -16.39 5.79 23.50
C TRP A 32 -16.58 7.10 22.72
N ASN A 33 -15.87 8.14 23.14
CA ASN A 33 -15.78 9.35 22.35
C ASN A 33 -14.80 9.11 21.17
N ILE A 34 -15.32 9.12 19.95
CA ILE A 34 -14.54 8.88 18.73
C ILE A 34 -13.77 10.10 18.22
N SER A 35 -14.01 11.29 18.79
CA SER A 35 -13.29 12.53 18.44
C SER A 35 -12.08 12.77 19.35
N ARG A 36 -11.03 13.35 18.79
CA ARG A 36 -9.81 13.75 19.53
C ARG A 36 -9.42 15.18 19.16
N ASN A 37 -9.06 15.93 20.17
CA ASN A 37 -8.47 17.26 20.00
C ASN A 37 -6.95 17.10 19.80
N ARG A 38 -6.57 16.65 18.61
CA ARG A 38 -5.18 16.46 18.15
C ARG A 38 -5.02 17.08 16.79
N TYR A 39 -3.77 17.32 16.39
CA TYR A 39 -3.49 17.85 15.06
C TYR A 39 -3.47 16.74 14.00
N TRP A 40 -2.81 15.63 14.30
CA TRP A 40 -2.59 14.54 13.37
C TRP A 40 -3.49 13.33 13.67
N ALA A 41 -4.19 12.89 12.73
CA ALA A 41 -5.01 11.70 12.49
C ALA A 41 -6.04 12.02 11.40
N SER A 42 -6.91 11.07 11.01
CA SER A 42 -7.97 11.30 10.03
C SER A 42 -8.94 12.39 10.50
N PRO A 43 -9.08 13.49 9.78
CA PRO A 43 -9.99 14.58 10.14
C PRO A 43 -11.44 14.12 10.18
N LEU A 44 -12.21 14.58 11.16
CA LEU A 44 -13.66 14.35 11.16
C LEU A 44 -14.29 15.02 9.93
N PRO A 45 -15.08 14.30 9.11
CA PRO A 45 -15.67 14.83 7.90
C PRO A 45 -16.95 15.65 8.19
N ILE A 46 -16.85 16.58 9.14
CA ILE A 46 -17.97 17.37 9.65
C ILE A 46 -17.71 18.86 9.38
N TRP A 47 -18.59 19.48 8.60
CA TRP A 47 -18.54 20.92 8.30
C TRP A 47 -19.71 21.64 8.94
N LYS A 48 -19.46 22.84 9.44
CA LYS A 48 -20.46 23.70 10.06
C LYS A 48 -20.52 25.03 9.33
N CYS A 49 -21.73 25.41 8.89
CA CYS A 49 -21.97 26.68 8.22
C CYS A 49 -21.77 27.86 9.19
N GLN A 50 -21.00 28.85 8.76
CA GLN A 50 -20.73 30.04 9.58
C GLN A 50 -21.95 30.99 9.62
N LYS A 51 -22.88 30.89 8.66
CA LYS A 51 -24.04 31.74 8.54
C LYS A 51 -25.29 31.16 9.18
N CYS A 52 -25.73 29.96 8.81
CA CYS A 52 -26.98 29.35 9.31
C CYS A 52 -26.76 28.25 10.35
N GLN A 53 -25.53 27.95 10.72
CA GLN A 53 -25.15 26.90 11.68
C GLN A 53 -25.51 25.48 11.25
N ASN A 54 -25.94 25.27 9.99
CA ASN A 54 -26.19 23.94 9.45
C ASN A 54 -24.93 23.08 9.56
N VAL A 55 -25.10 21.78 9.86
CA VAL A 55 -24.00 20.81 10.00
C VAL A 55 -24.15 19.76 8.91
N GLU A 56 -23.10 19.55 8.16
CA GLU A 56 -23.05 18.57 7.08
C GLU A 56 -21.92 17.55 7.28
N LEU A 57 -22.22 16.31 6.95
CA LEU A 57 -21.27 15.22 6.87
C LEU A 57 -20.88 15.02 5.41
N ILE A 58 -19.59 15.16 5.08
CA ILE A 58 -19.07 14.93 3.73
C ILE A 58 -18.28 13.63 3.75
N GLY A 59 -18.90 12.53 3.34
CA GLY A 59 -18.39 11.18 3.51
C GLY A 59 -17.57 10.65 2.33
N SER A 60 -17.46 11.40 1.23
CA SER A 60 -16.71 10.97 0.04
C SER A 60 -16.03 12.14 -0.66
N LEU A 61 -15.02 11.81 -1.49
CA LEU A 61 -14.36 12.79 -2.34
C LEU A 61 -15.32 13.40 -3.36
N GLU A 62 -16.26 12.62 -3.88
CA GLU A 62 -17.28 13.08 -4.82
C GLU A 62 -18.22 14.13 -4.18
N GLU A 63 -18.62 13.90 -2.94
CA GLU A 63 -19.40 14.89 -2.18
C GLU A 63 -18.58 16.15 -1.91
N LEU A 64 -17.31 15.99 -1.52
CA LEU A 64 -16.42 17.12 -1.29
C LEU A 64 -16.29 17.98 -2.57
N LYS A 65 -16.02 17.36 -3.73
CA LYS A 65 -15.97 18.05 -5.04
C LYS A 65 -17.26 18.80 -5.38
N LYS A 66 -18.42 18.23 -5.05
CA LYS A 66 -19.71 18.91 -5.30
C LYS A 66 -19.87 20.16 -4.45
N LYS A 67 -19.48 20.10 -3.18
CA LYS A 67 -19.65 21.16 -2.19
C LYS A 67 -18.50 22.17 -2.15
N THR A 68 -17.36 21.86 -2.75
CA THR A 68 -16.24 22.79 -2.90
C THR A 68 -16.69 23.98 -3.75
N LYS A 69 -16.36 25.18 -3.29
CA LYS A 69 -16.64 26.43 -4.02
C LYS A 69 -15.98 26.39 -5.38
N LYS A 70 -16.78 26.53 -6.43
CA LYS A 70 -16.32 26.53 -7.81
C LYS A 70 -16.19 27.95 -8.33
N SER A 71 -15.12 28.23 -9.02
CA SER A 71 -14.93 29.48 -9.77
C SER A 71 -15.91 29.60 -10.94
N GLY A 72 -16.43 28.49 -11.45
CA GLY A 72 -17.24 28.45 -12.68
C GLY A 72 -16.41 28.59 -13.94
N ASN A 73 -15.10 28.63 -13.86
CA ASN A 73 -14.20 28.67 -15.02
C ASN A 73 -14.26 27.34 -15.79
N LYS A 74 -14.03 27.44 -17.10
CA LYS A 74 -13.85 26.28 -17.98
C LYS A 74 -12.45 26.34 -18.57
N TYR A 75 -11.73 25.23 -18.45
CA TYR A 75 -10.35 25.13 -18.89
C TYR A 75 -10.23 24.25 -20.12
N PHE A 76 -9.61 24.80 -21.15
CA PHE A 76 -9.23 24.12 -22.37
C PHE A 76 -7.72 24.09 -22.43
N VAL A 77 -7.13 22.91 -22.64
CA VAL A 77 -5.70 22.75 -22.85
C VAL A 77 -5.43 22.39 -24.29
N MET A 78 -4.44 23.00 -24.89
CA MET A 78 -4.03 22.73 -26.25
C MET A 78 -2.52 22.48 -26.29
N ARG A 79 -2.10 21.37 -26.87
CA ARG A 79 -0.69 21.20 -27.19
C ARG A 79 -0.36 22.06 -28.41
N HIS A 80 0.81 22.72 -28.40
CA HIS A 80 1.28 23.46 -29.56
C HIS A 80 1.18 22.65 -30.86
N GLY A 81 1.01 23.26 -32.00
CA GLY A 81 1.11 22.60 -33.30
C GLY A 81 2.47 21.94 -33.51
N GLU A 82 2.60 21.07 -34.49
CA GLU A 82 3.89 20.42 -34.82
C GLU A 82 4.98 21.48 -35.03
N GLY A 83 6.04 21.41 -34.23
CA GLY A 83 7.23 22.25 -34.37
C GLY A 83 8.33 21.52 -35.13
N SER A 84 9.37 22.23 -35.59
CA SER A 84 10.49 21.63 -36.34
C SER A 84 11.20 20.49 -35.58
N HIS A 85 11.32 20.61 -34.25
CA HIS A 85 11.89 19.56 -33.41
C HIS A 85 11.11 18.23 -33.44
N ASN A 86 9.78 18.28 -33.67
CA ASN A 86 8.96 17.08 -33.79
C ASN A 86 9.29 16.32 -35.09
N VAL A 87 9.51 17.05 -36.18
CA VAL A 87 9.92 16.47 -37.48
C VAL A 87 11.33 15.89 -37.40
N GLU A 88 12.24 16.58 -36.71
CA GLU A 88 13.59 16.13 -36.46
C GLU A 88 13.67 14.97 -35.43
N ASN A 89 12.55 14.69 -34.74
CA ASN A 89 12.44 13.68 -33.68
C ASN A 89 13.47 13.87 -32.54
N ILE A 90 13.66 15.13 -32.15
CA ILE A 90 14.58 15.53 -31.08
C ILE A 90 13.84 16.18 -29.91
N ILE A 91 14.45 16.08 -28.74
CA ILE A 91 14.00 16.77 -27.53
C ILE A 91 14.38 18.26 -27.63
N SER A 92 13.41 19.13 -27.36
CA SER A 92 13.59 20.57 -27.21
C SER A 92 12.99 21.01 -25.87
N PHE A 93 13.72 20.78 -24.79
CA PHE A 93 13.32 20.96 -23.38
C PHE A 93 14.07 22.11 -22.69
N SER A 94 15.20 22.56 -23.24
CA SER A 94 15.99 23.62 -22.63
C SER A 94 15.27 24.98 -22.68
N PHE A 95 15.19 25.64 -21.54
CA PHE A 95 14.61 26.98 -21.44
C PHE A 95 15.42 28.02 -22.20
N GLU A 96 16.72 27.84 -22.36
CA GLU A 96 17.61 28.69 -23.13
C GLU A 96 17.32 28.62 -24.64
N ASN A 97 16.81 27.48 -25.10
CA ASN A 97 16.47 27.21 -26.49
C ASN A 97 14.99 27.42 -26.82
N SER A 98 14.24 28.06 -25.93
CA SER A 98 12.80 28.29 -26.09
C SER A 98 12.42 29.05 -27.40
N HIS A 99 13.33 29.84 -27.94
CA HIS A 99 13.17 30.60 -29.19
C HIS A 99 13.45 29.80 -30.48
N LYS A 100 13.97 28.57 -30.35
CA LYS A 100 14.22 27.65 -31.47
C LYS A 100 12.94 26.87 -31.79
N HIS A 101 12.87 26.26 -32.93
CA HIS A 101 11.79 25.35 -33.34
C HIS A 101 10.41 26.01 -33.48
N PRO A 102 10.22 26.79 -34.53
CA PRO A 102 8.91 27.36 -34.92
C PRO A 102 7.94 26.25 -35.36
N LEU A 103 6.66 26.60 -35.52
CA LEU A 103 5.65 25.74 -36.13
C LEU A 103 6.02 25.40 -37.57
N THR A 104 5.79 24.14 -37.94
CA THR A 104 5.82 23.74 -39.36
C THR A 104 4.52 24.15 -40.06
N GLU A 105 4.49 24.12 -41.40
CA GLU A 105 3.24 24.35 -42.14
C GLU A 105 2.16 23.29 -41.79
N ASN A 106 2.59 22.05 -41.50
CA ASN A 106 1.69 21.03 -41.01
C ASN A 106 1.17 21.35 -39.60
N GLY A 107 2.05 21.84 -38.70
CA GLY A 107 1.65 22.29 -37.36
C GLY A 107 0.61 23.40 -37.38
N LYS A 108 0.75 24.37 -38.29
CA LYS A 108 -0.27 25.44 -38.49
C LYS A 108 -1.60 24.83 -38.93
N LYS A 109 -1.61 23.87 -39.87
CA LYS A 109 -2.83 23.18 -40.30
C LYS A 109 -3.50 22.42 -39.16
N GLN A 110 -2.73 21.69 -38.37
CA GLN A 110 -3.23 20.97 -37.18
C GLN A 110 -3.97 21.93 -36.23
N VAL A 111 -3.37 23.06 -35.92
CA VAL A 111 -3.99 24.09 -35.07
C VAL A 111 -5.29 24.58 -35.67
N LEU A 112 -5.30 24.93 -36.97
CA LEU A 112 -6.49 25.45 -37.67
C LEU A 112 -7.63 24.43 -37.77
N GLU A 113 -7.32 23.15 -37.87
CA GLU A 113 -8.32 22.08 -37.89
C GLU A 113 -9.01 21.91 -36.53
N ASN A 114 -8.23 21.97 -35.44
CA ASN A 114 -8.74 21.78 -34.08
C ASN A 114 -9.34 23.02 -33.43
N ILE A 115 -9.02 24.21 -33.89
CA ILE A 115 -9.65 25.46 -33.44
C ILE A 115 -11.19 25.43 -33.60
N LYS A 116 -11.71 24.67 -34.54
CA LYS A 116 -13.17 24.53 -34.75
C LYS A 116 -13.90 24.09 -33.50
N GLU A 117 -13.24 23.31 -32.62
CA GLU A 117 -13.78 22.90 -31.33
C GLU A 117 -13.92 24.04 -30.33
N LEU A 118 -13.20 25.15 -30.55
CA LEU A 118 -13.21 26.35 -29.71
C LEU A 118 -14.11 27.46 -30.24
N SER A 119 -14.63 27.36 -31.47
CA SER A 119 -15.34 28.44 -32.16
C SER A 119 -16.62 28.89 -31.44
N ASP A 120 -17.29 28.01 -30.72
CA ASP A 120 -18.50 28.28 -29.92
C ASP A 120 -18.22 28.59 -28.44
N LYS A 121 -16.96 28.54 -28.00
CA LYS A 121 -16.60 28.57 -26.56
C LYS A 121 -16.38 29.99 -26.01
N LYS A 122 -16.34 31.03 -26.81
CA LYS A 122 -16.09 32.42 -26.37
C LYS A 122 -14.91 32.51 -25.39
N ILE A 123 -13.71 32.22 -25.87
CA ILE A 123 -12.48 32.26 -25.05
C ILE A 123 -12.25 33.65 -24.48
N ASP A 124 -12.12 33.78 -23.16
CA ASP A 124 -11.86 35.03 -22.44
C ASP A 124 -10.36 35.32 -22.28
N PHE A 125 -9.55 34.28 -22.11
CA PHE A 125 -8.10 34.38 -21.89
C PHE A 125 -7.35 33.23 -22.57
N ILE A 126 -6.15 33.54 -23.09
CA ILE A 126 -5.21 32.57 -23.64
C ILE A 126 -3.90 32.69 -22.88
N PHE A 127 -3.50 31.62 -22.20
CA PHE A 127 -2.20 31.50 -21.55
C PHE A 127 -1.31 30.58 -22.38
N HIS A 128 -0.03 30.95 -22.54
CA HIS A 128 0.93 30.11 -23.24
C HIS A 128 2.32 30.14 -22.58
N SER A 129 3.14 29.10 -22.80
CA SER A 129 4.56 29.17 -22.41
C SER A 129 5.33 30.13 -23.31
N ASP A 130 6.51 30.56 -22.90
CA ASP A 130 7.39 31.45 -23.66
C ASP A 130 8.16 30.75 -24.80
N PHE A 131 7.89 29.45 -25.05
CA PHE A 131 8.45 28.78 -26.21
C PHE A 131 7.83 29.27 -27.52
N LEU A 132 8.68 29.46 -28.56
CA LEU A 132 8.23 30.03 -29.84
C LEU A 132 7.02 29.27 -30.41
N ARG A 133 7.03 27.95 -30.41
CA ARG A 133 5.94 27.11 -30.93
C ARG A 133 4.62 27.28 -30.20
N THR A 134 4.62 27.50 -28.88
CA THR A 134 3.38 27.79 -28.13
C THR A 134 2.89 29.20 -28.35
N LYS A 135 3.80 30.16 -28.47
CA LYS A 135 3.52 31.55 -28.81
C LYS A 135 2.87 31.66 -30.19
N GLU A 136 3.50 31.06 -31.21
CA GLU A 136 2.93 31.04 -32.58
C GLU A 136 1.57 30.36 -32.61
N THR A 137 1.37 29.26 -31.84
CA THR A 137 0.07 28.62 -31.71
C THR A 137 -0.96 29.58 -31.10
N ALA A 138 -0.61 30.32 -30.03
CA ALA A 138 -1.52 31.24 -29.34
C ALA A 138 -1.99 32.39 -30.26
N PHE A 139 -1.06 32.98 -31.01
CA PHE A 139 -1.39 34.03 -31.96
C PHE A 139 -2.24 33.51 -33.12
N LEU A 140 -1.92 32.33 -33.65
CA LEU A 140 -2.70 31.69 -34.71
C LEU A 140 -4.14 31.39 -34.27
N VAL A 141 -4.31 30.91 -33.02
CA VAL A 141 -5.65 30.71 -32.43
C VAL A 141 -6.39 32.01 -32.28
N ALA A 142 -5.78 33.05 -31.72
CA ALA A 142 -6.42 34.34 -31.51
C ALA A 142 -6.85 35.00 -32.84
N GLU A 143 -5.98 34.99 -33.83
CA GLU A 143 -6.28 35.54 -35.17
C GLU A 143 -7.49 34.85 -35.81
N ASN A 144 -7.53 33.53 -35.81
CA ASN A 144 -8.60 32.77 -36.47
C ASN A 144 -9.93 32.75 -35.70
N LEU A 145 -9.90 32.96 -34.38
CA LEU A 145 -11.11 33.17 -33.59
C LEU A 145 -11.53 34.64 -33.49
N SER A 146 -10.83 35.56 -34.22
CA SER A 146 -11.06 37.01 -34.18
C SER A 146 -11.01 37.59 -32.77
N LEU A 147 -10.04 37.14 -31.97
CA LEU A 147 -9.80 37.60 -30.61
C LEU A 147 -8.67 38.63 -30.58
N GLY A 148 -8.76 39.62 -29.68
CA GLY A 148 -7.71 40.62 -29.52
C GLY A 148 -6.46 40.03 -28.84
N ASN A 149 -5.29 40.62 -29.14
CA ASN A 149 -4.02 40.16 -28.55
C ASN A 149 -3.91 40.46 -27.04
N GLU A 150 -4.75 41.34 -26.52
CA GLU A 150 -4.80 41.71 -25.10
C GLU A 150 -5.22 40.58 -24.15
N ILE A 151 -5.85 39.55 -24.68
CA ILE A 151 -6.23 38.38 -23.90
C ILE A 151 -5.12 37.30 -23.81
N ILE A 152 -4.03 37.49 -24.57
CA ILE A 152 -2.90 36.56 -24.65
C ILE A 152 -1.90 36.92 -23.54
N THR A 153 -1.56 35.95 -22.72
CA THR A 153 -0.61 36.09 -21.61
C THR A 153 0.43 34.99 -21.63
N GLU A 154 1.70 35.38 -21.59
CA GLU A 154 2.81 34.45 -21.42
C GLU A 154 2.99 34.09 -19.95
N ASP A 155 3.14 32.77 -19.63
CA ASP A 155 3.46 32.31 -18.29
C ASP A 155 4.52 31.18 -18.35
N LYS A 156 5.65 31.46 -17.71
CA LYS A 156 6.80 30.52 -17.70
C LYS A 156 6.53 29.22 -16.97
N ARG A 157 5.51 29.17 -16.11
CA ARG A 157 5.11 27.91 -15.44
C ARG A 157 4.54 26.88 -16.41
N LEU A 158 4.19 27.30 -17.64
CA LEU A 158 3.65 26.47 -18.71
C LEU A 158 4.74 25.86 -19.62
N ARG A 159 6.02 26.13 -19.39
CA ARG A 159 7.16 25.58 -20.13
C ARG A 159 7.16 24.04 -20.10
N GLU A 160 7.77 23.42 -21.12
CA GLU A 160 8.07 21.98 -21.09
C GLU A 160 9.01 21.64 -19.92
N LEU A 161 9.13 20.38 -19.56
CA LEU A 161 10.08 19.91 -18.55
C LEU A 161 11.49 20.39 -18.91
N ASP A 162 12.19 20.97 -17.93
CA ASP A 162 13.59 21.35 -18.15
C ASP A 162 14.50 20.12 -18.05
N ALA A 163 14.99 19.69 -19.19
CA ALA A 163 15.90 18.54 -19.28
C ALA A 163 17.09 18.85 -20.20
N VAL A 164 17.84 19.90 -19.87
CA VAL A 164 18.97 20.45 -20.65
C VAL A 164 19.95 19.38 -21.14
N PHE A 165 20.25 18.37 -20.32
CA PHE A 165 21.17 17.29 -20.69
C PHE A 165 20.68 16.47 -21.90
N PHE A 166 19.39 16.45 -22.14
CA PHE A 166 18.77 15.70 -23.25
C PHE A 166 18.43 16.57 -24.46
N GLU A 167 18.72 17.86 -24.41
CA GLU A 167 18.48 18.77 -25.53
C GLU A 167 19.12 18.26 -26.82
N GLY A 168 18.35 18.17 -27.90
CA GLY A 168 18.79 17.68 -29.20
C GLY A 168 18.96 16.15 -29.29
N LYS A 169 18.71 15.39 -28.22
CA LYS A 169 18.72 13.93 -28.23
C LYS A 169 17.35 13.36 -28.59
N ASN A 170 17.29 12.05 -28.80
CA ASN A 170 16.04 11.36 -29.05
C ASN A 170 15.21 11.21 -27.75
N SER A 171 13.89 11.17 -27.85
CA SER A 171 13.00 10.98 -26.70
C SER A 171 13.24 9.66 -25.95
N SER A 172 13.72 8.62 -26.64
CA SER A 172 14.12 7.35 -26.02
C SER A 172 15.28 7.50 -25.04
N ASP A 173 16.21 8.43 -25.28
CA ASP A 173 17.38 8.64 -24.42
C ASP A 173 16.96 9.17 -23.05
N TYR A 174 15.93 10.02 -22.98
CA TYR A 174 15.36 10.47 -21.73
C TYR A 174 14.67 9.33 -20.98
N GLY A 175 13.84 8.53 -21.67
CA GLY A 175 13.16 7.40 -21.04
C GLY A 175 14.12 6.34 -20.48
N ASN A 176 15.22 6.05 -21.20
CA ASN A 176 16.21 5.07 -20.79
C ASN A 176 17.13 5.52 -19.64
N TYR A 177 17.12 6.80 -19.30
CA TYR A 177 17.89 7.34 -18.17
C TYR A 177 17.38 6.88 -16.81
N PHE A 178 16.11 6.53 -16.73
CA PHE A 178 15.46 6.08 -15.52
C PHE A 178 15.35 4.55 -15.51
N SER A 179 15.67 3.93 -14.36
CA SER A 179 15.54 2.48 -14.18
C SER A 179 14.07 2.05 -14.13
N GLU A 180 13.24 2.91 -13.55
CA GLU A 180 11.79 2.73 -13.43
C GLU A 180 11.07 4.04 -13.77
N LYS A 181 9.87 3.96 -14.35
CA LYS A 181 9.05 5.14 -14.69
C LYS A 181 8.82 6.08 -13.51
N LYS A 182 8.72 5.54 -12.30
CA LYS A 182 8.50 6.33 -11.09
C LYS A 182 9.68 7.22 -10.72
N GLU A 183 10.90 6.86 -11.12
CA GLU A 183 12.08 7.69 -10.86
C GLU A 183 11.98 9.07 -11.53
N GLU A 184 11.23 9.22 -12.64
CA GLU A 184 11.00 10.51 -13.30
C GLU A 184 10.44 11.58 -12.35
N PHE A 185 9.74 11.17 -11.28
CA PHE A 185 9.12 12.08 -10.32
C PHE A 185 10.07 12.55 -9.21
N TYR A 186 11.16 11.85 -8.96
CA TYR A 186 12.06 12.14 -7.82
C TYR A 186 13.50 12.43 -8.24
N LYS A 187 13.92 11.86 -9.36
CA LYS A 187 15.27 12.00 -9.86
C LYS A 187 15.31 13.07 -10.94
N ASN A 188 16.04 14.15 -10.67
CA ASN A 188 16.21 15.20 -11.65
C ASN A 188 17.03 14.68 -12.86
N SER A 189 16.67 15.17 -14.05
CA SER A 189 17.64 15.15 -15.15
C SER A 189 18.86 16.00 -14.77
N PRO A 190 20.08 15.68 -15.24
CA PRO A 190 21.25 16.51 -14.93
C PRO A 190 20.99 17.99 -15.31
N ASN A 191 21.14 18.87 -14.32
CA ASN A 191 20.90 20.32 -14.44
C ASN A 191 19.47 20.71 -14.85
N GLY A 192 18.47 19.86 -14.57
CA GLY A 192 17.08 20.10 -14.94
C GLY A 192 16.08 19.75 -13.83
N GLU A 193 14.83 19.70 -14.20
CA GLU A 193 13.69 19.37 -13.35
C GLU A 193 13.41 17.86 -13.29
N ASN A 194 12.63 17.44 -12.28
CA ASN A 194 11.88 16.18 -12.25
C ASN A 194 10.39 16.44 -12.46
N MET A 195 9.59 15.38 -12.61
CA MET A 195 8.16 15.51 -12.87
C MET A 195 7.38 16.13 -11.69
N ASN A 196 7.85 16.01 -10.44
CA ASN A 196 7.23 16.70 -9.29
C ASN A 196 7.52 18.20 -9.32
N ASP A 197 8.68 18.66 -9.84
CA ASP A 197 8.96 20.07 -10.02
C ASP A 197 8.02 20.67 -11.09
N LEU A 198 7.86 19.96 -12.20
CA LEU A 198 6.91 20.31 -13.25
C LEU A 198 5.48 20.36 -12.71
N LYS A 199 5.05 19.34 -11.97
CA LYS A 199 3.72 19.26 -11.39
C LYS A 199 3.44 20.42 -10.44
N ARG A 200 4.43 20.80 -9.61
CA ARG A 200 4.30 21.95 -8.70
C ARG A 200 4.04 23.25 -9.45
N ARG A 201 4.85 23.58 -10.47
CA ARG A 201 4.68 24.86 -11.15
C ARG A 201 3.39 24.96 -11.98
N VAL A 202 2.93 23.86 -12.59
CA VAL A 202 1.63 23.89 -13.29
C VAL A 202 0.45 23.85 -12.31
N GLY A 203 0.62 23.22 -11.15
CA GLY A 203 -0.38 23.26 -10.07
C GLY A 203 -0.53 24.68 -9.51
N ASP A 204 0.58 25.34 -9.17
CA ASP A 204 0.58 26.76 -8.75
C ASP A 204 -0.13 27.64 -9.77
N PHE A 205 0.12 27.41 -11.07
CA PHE A 205 -0.55 28.14 -12.13
C PHE A 205 -2.07 27.90 -12.14
N LEU A 206 -2.52 26.64 -12.13
CA LEU A 206 -3.96 26.31 -12.18
C LEU A 206 -4.73 26.87 -10.98
N TYR A 207 -4.20 26.69 -9.76
CA TYR A 207 -4.84 27.19 -8.55
C TYR A 207 -4.86 28.73 -8.48
N GLU A 208 -3.82 29.40 -8.96
CA GLU A 208 -3.78 30.86 -9.03
C GLU A 208 -4.83 31.43 -10.01
N ILE A 209 -4.90 30.88 -11.22
CA ILE A 209 -5.87 31.38 -12.22
C ILE A 209 -7.31 31.03 -11.82
N ASP A 210 -7.53 29.89 -11.17
CA ASP A 210 -8.86 29.52 -10.67
C ASP A 210 -9.35 30.49 -9.58
N LYS A 211 -8.46 30.90 -8.70
CA LYS A 211 -8.75 31.89 -7.66
C LYS A 211 -8.93 33.31 -8.22
N LYS A 212 -8.21 33.63 -9.31
CA LYS A 212 -8.19 34.98 -9.91
C LYS A 212 -9.42 35.27 -10.78
N PHE A 213 -9.93 34.27 -11.48
CA PHE A 213 -11.02 34.43 -12.45
C PHE A 213 -12.28 33.69 -12.00
N ASN A 214 -13.45 34.18 -12.48
CA ASN A 214 -14.75 33.54 -12.20
C ASN A 214 -15.60 33.53 -13.47
N GLY A 215 -16.16 32.35 -13.81
CA GLY A 215 -17.05 32.15 -14.94
C GLY A 215 -16.39 32.39 -16.30
N LYS A 216 -15.08 32.15 -16.41
CA LYS A 216 -14.28 32.42 -17.62
C LYS A 216 -13.97 31.16 -18.41
N ASN A 217 -13.88 31.30 -19.72
CA ASN A 217 -13.37 30.29 -20.62
C ASN A 217 -11.89 30.57 -20.89
N ILE A 218 -11.01 29.70 -20.41
CA ILE A 218 -9.57 29.89 -20.38
C ILE A 218 -8.90 28.81 -21.24
N LEU A 219 -8.17 29.23 -22.26
CA LEU A 219 -7.35 28.37 -23.11
C LEU A 219 -5.90 28.40 -22.62
N ILE A 220 -5.31 27.23 -22.39
CA ILE A 220 -3.92 27.04 -21.95
C ILE A 220 -3.17 26.29 -23.05
N ILE A 221 -2.21 26.95 -23.67
CA ILE A 221 -1.39 26.39 -24.76
C ILE A 221 -0.02 26.04 -24.20
N SER A 222 0.29 24.74 -24.21
CA SER A 222 1.50 24.25 -23.59
C SER A 222 2.06 23.01 -24.33
N HIS A 223 2.74 22.14 -23.64
CA HIS A 223 3.45 20.98 -24.15
C HIS A 223 2.89 19.68 -23.54
N ALA A 224 3.36 18.54 -24.02
CA ALA A 224 2.83 17.23 -23.58
C ALA A 224 3.03 16.96 -22.09
N GLY A 225 4.21 17.25 -21.54
CA GLY A 225 4.56 17.06 -20.14
C GLY A 225 3.69 17.91 -19.19
N PRO A 226 3.68 19.24 -19.35
CA PRO A 226 2.83 20.13 -18.54
C PRO A 226 1.34 19.77 -18.60
N ILE A 227 0.81 19.47 -19.78
CA ILE A 227 -0.61 19.10 -19.93
C ILE A 227 -0.90 17.80 -19.17
N TRP A 228 -0.01 16.81 -19.25
CA TRP A 228 -0.13 15.60 -18.42
C TRP A 228 -0.15 15.94 -16.92
N MET A 229 0.74 16.82 -16.47
CA MET A 229 0.76 17.23 -15.07
C MET A 229 -0.47 18.06 -14.69
N MET A 230 -1.04 18.87 -15.59
CA MET A 230 -2.32 19.56 -15.33
C MET A 230 -3.47 18.58 -15.09
N PHE A 231 -3.57 17.50 -15.86
CA PHE A 231 -4.53 16.43 -15.59
C PHE A 231 -4.26 15.73 -14.26
N SER A 232 -2.99 15.50 -13.92
CA SER A 232 -2.61 14.92 -12.63
C SER A 232 -2.99 15.82 -11.45
N VAL A 233 -2.78 17.12 -11.56
CA VAL A 233 -3.18 18.13 -10.56
C VAL A 233 -4.70 18.20 -10.42
N ALA A 234 -5.43 18.30 -11.53
CA ALA A 234 -6.89 18.41 -11.54
C ALA A 234 -7.59 17.21 -10.88
N ASN A 235 -6.97 16.04 -10.95
CA ASN A 235 -7.48 14.81 -10.34
C ASN A 235 -6.81 14.47 -9.01
N GLY A 236 -5.82 15.24 -8.55
CA GLY A 236 -5.10 14.98 -7.28
C GLY A 236 -4.27 13.71 -7.29
N LEU A 237 -3.81 13.24 -8.46
CA LEU A 237 -3.14 11.94 -8.63
C LEU A 237 -1.76 11.93 -7.97
N ASN A 238 -1.40 10.80 -7.34
CA ASN A 238 -0.02 10.53 -6.94
C ASN A 238 0.83 10.10 -8.15
N GLU A 239 2.10 9.77 -7.93
CA GLU A 239 3.04 9.44 -9.00
C GLU A 239 2.62 8.19 -9.78
N ASN A 240 2.21 7.12 -9.09
CA ASN A 240 1.78 5.87 -9.71
C ASN A 240 0.49 6.08 -10.52
N GLU A 241 -0.50 6.73 -9.92
CA GLU A 241 -1.76 7.07 -10.58
C GLU A 241 -1.56 7.99 -11.79
N SER A 242 -0.61 8.92 -11.71
CA SER A 242 -0.23 9.80 -12.84
C SER A 242 0.37 8.98 -13.99
N ILE A 243 1.20 7.98 -13.69
CA ILE A 243 1.75 7.06 -14.70
C ILE A 243 0.65 6.20 -15.32
N GLU A 244 -0.22 5.62 -14.50
CA GLU A 244 -1.35 4.82 -14.96
C GLU A 244 -2.29 5.62 -15.86
N PHE A 245 -2.59 6.86 -15.47
CA PHE A 245 -3.38 7.79 -16.30
C PHE A 245 -2.73 8.02 -17.66
N LYS A 246 -1.40 8.27 -17.69
CA LYS A 246 -0.63 8.44 -18.93
C LYS A 246 -0.68 7.19 -19.81
N ASP A 247 -0.43 6.03 -19.22
CA ASP A 247 -0.40 4.75 -19.94
C ASP A 247 -1.78 4.42 -20.51
N LYS A 248 -2.85 4.64 -19.77
CA LYS A 248 -4.23 4.45 -20.22
C LYS A 248 -4.56 5.40 -21.39
N ALA A 249 -4.29 6.70 -21.25
CA ALA A 249 -4.53 7.68 -22.30
C ALA A 249 -3.77 7.34 -23.59
N ARG A 250 -2.53 6.82 -23.47
CA ARG A 250 -1.73 6.37 -24.62
C ARG A 250 -2.26 5.12 -25.30
N MET A 251 -2.86 4.19 -24.52
CA MET A 251 -3.48 2.98 -25.08
C MET A 251 -4.77 3.31 -25.87
N GLU A 252 -5.50 4.31 -25.41
CA GLU A 252 -6.75 4.77 -26.06
C GLU A 252 -6.49 5.66 -27.29
N SER A 253 -5.29 6.23 -27.41
CA SER A 253 -4.90 7.09 -28.53
C SER A 253 -4.27 6.30 -29.67
N SER A 254 -4.68 6.57 -30.92
CA SER A 254 -4.09 5.98 -32.14
C SER A 254 -2.58 6.23 -32.25
N ASP A 255 -2.12 7.38 -31.75
CA ASP A 255 -0.73 7.83 -31.88
C ASP A 255 0.10 7.56 -30.63
N LYS A 256 -0.50 6.89 -29.63
CA LYS A 256 0.13 6.58 -28.34
C LYS A 256 0.63 7.82 -27.59
N GLU A 257 -0.03 8.93 -27.75
CA GLU A 257 0.22 10.19 -27.05
C GLU A 257 -0.95 10.55 -26.13
N ILE A 258 -0.68 11.30 -25.05
CA ILE A 258 -1.72 11.80 -24.14
C ILE A 258 -2.56 12.86 -24.85
N ILE A 259 -1.90 13.70 -25.62
CA ILE A 259 -2.48 14.78 -26.42
C ILE A 259 -1.61 14.98 -27.67
N LYS A 260 -2.25 15.00 -28.84
CA LYS A 260 -1.57 15.21 -30.12
C LYS A 260 -1.18 16.67 -30.30
N THR A 261 -0.22 16.96 -31.19
CA THR A 261 0.09 18.33 -31.58
C THR A 261 -1.14 19.02 -32.19
N GLY A 262 -1.44 20.21 -31.70
CA GLY A 262 -2.62 20.97 -32.08
C GLY A 262 -3.96 20.48 -31.49
N GLU A 263 -4.01 19.37 -30.78
CA GLU A 263 -5.24 18.85 -30.17
C GLU A 263 -5.67 19.71 -28.96
N VAL A 264 -6.99 19.83 -28.79
CA VAL A 264 -7.63 20.52 -27.65
C VAL A 264 -8.30 19.48 -26.77
N LYS A 265 -8.15 19.62 -25.43
CA LYS A 265 -8.89 18.82 -24.44
C LYS A 265 -9.44 19.73 -23.34
N ASN A 266 -10.51 19.30 -22.70
CA ASN A 266 -11.08 19.97 -21.52
C ASN A 266 -10.43 19.45 -20.25
N ILE A 267 -10.21 20.32 -19.28
CA ILE A 267 -9.86 19.95 -17.91
C ILE A 267 -11.04 20.33 -17.01
N ASP A 268 -11.61 19.33 -16.34
CA ASP A 268 -12.56 19.56 -15.25
C ASP A 268 -11.77 19.80 -13.97
N PHE A 269 -11.68 21.07 -13.57
CA PHE A 269 -10.87 21.49 -12.43
C PHE A 269 -11.76 21.98 -11.30
N VAL A 270 -11.58 21.32 -10.13
CA VAL A 270 -12.15 21.76 -8.84
C VAL A 270 -11.00 21.72 -7.83
N PRO A 271 -10.76 22.82 -7.09
CA PRO A 271 -9.72 22.80 -6.06
C PRO A 271 -9.94 21.67 -5.05
N LEU A 272 -8.92 20.84 -4.86
CA LEU A 272 -8.91 19.73 -3.92
C LEU A 272 -7.91 19.98 -2.79
N PRO A 273 -8.11 19.39 -1.60
CA PRO A 273 -7.08 19.39 -0.57
C PRO A 273 -5.85 18.62 -1.07
N HIS A 274 -4.69 19.24 -1.02
CA HIS A 274 -3.49 18.66 -1.62
C HIS A 274 -2.23 18.99 -0.82
N ASN A 275 -1.25 18.09 -0.87
CA ASN A 275 0.09 18.36 -0.37
C ASN A 275 0.87 19.29 -1.34
N ARG A 276 2.14 19.58 -1.00
CA ARG A 276 3.00 20.47 -1.81
C ARG A 276 3.22 20.03 -3.27
N ASN A 277 2.97 18.75 -3.58
CA ASN A 277 3.09 18.18 -4.93
C ASN A 277 1.73 18.12 -5.66
N PHE A 278 0.72 18.81 -5.16
CA PHE A 278 -0.66 18.76 -5.69
C PHE A 278 -1.22 17.32 -5.79
N THR A 279 -0.78 16.46 -4.90
CA THR A 279 -1.39 15.15 -4.71
C THR A 279 -2.46 15.27 -3.63
N LEU A 280 -3.61 14.67 -3.86
CA LEU A 280 -4.72 14.64 -2.91
C LEU A 280 -4.23 14.22 -1.53
N ASP A 281 -4.54 15.05 -0.54
CA ASP A 281 -4.22 14.79 0.86
C ASP A 281 -5.36 15.31 1.74
N LEU A 282 -6.10 14.39 2.35
CA LEU A 282 -7.24 14.70 3.21
C LEU A 282 -6.85 14.96 4.66
N HIS A 283 -5.55 14.95 5.00
CA HIS A 283 -5.09 15.31 6.34
C HIS A 283 -5.07 16.82 6.56
N ARG A 284 -4.96 17.21 7.81
CA ARG A 284 -4.67 18.60 8.16
C ARG A 284 -3.21 18.96 7.81
N PRO A 285 -2.90 20.17 7.33
CA PRO A 285 -3.82 21.34 7.22
C PRO A 285 -4.69 21.33 5.95
N TYR A 286 -4.38 20.51 4.96
CA TYR A 286 -4.88 20.63 3.59
C TYR A 286 -6.40 20.57 3.46
N ILE A 287 -7.06 19.68 4.21
CA ILE A 287 -8.53 19.57 4.21
C ILE A 287 -9.21 20.83 4.78
N ASP A 288 -8.52 21.56 5.66
CA ASP A 288 -9.03 22.77 6.28
C ASP A 288 -8.89 24.02 5.35
N GLU A 289 -8.12 23.91 4.26
CA GLU A 289 -7.88 24.97 3.28
C GLU A 289 -8.90 24.99 2.13
N VAL A 290 -9.77 23.97 2.06
CA VAL A 290 -10.78 23.88 1.01
C VAL A 290 -12.02 24.70 1.37
N ASP A 291 -12.41 25.60 0.48
CA ASP A 291 -13.63 26.39 0.62
C ASP A 291 -14.86 25.54 0.30
N VAL A 292 -15.65 25.20 1.32
CA VAL A 292 -16.90 24.44 1.19
C VAL A 292 -18.10 25.37 1.35
N VAL A 293 -19.14 25.15 0.54
CA VAL A 293 -20.36 25.98 0.49
C VAL A 293 -21.54 25.20 1.05
N CYS A 294 -22.34 25.86 1.88
CA CYS A 294 -23.56 25.31 2.47
C CYS A 294 -24.69 25.23 1.44
N ASP A 295 -25.28 24.07 1.27
CA ASP A 295 -26.42 23.87 0.34
C ASP A 295 -27.66 24.66 0.75
N GLU A 296 -27.88 24.91 2.07
CA GLU A 296 -29.08 25.58 2.57
C GLU A 296 -29.06 27.10 2.35
N CYS A 297 -27.90 27.75 2.48
CA CYS A 297 -27.86 29.22 2.48
C CYS A 297 -26.72 29.84 1.64
N GLY A 298 -25.93 29.02 0.95
CA GLY A 298 -24.78 29.46 0.18
C GLY A 298 -23.62 30.06 1.02
N GLY A 299 -23.68 29.95 2.34
CA GLY A 299 -22.67 30.47 3.25
C GLY A 299 -21.42 29.58 3.29
N GLU A 300 -20.28 30.16 3.70
CA GLU A 300 -19.04 29.43 3.95
C GLU A 300 -19.22 28.40 5.07
N MET A 301 -18.70 27.21 4.87
CA MET A 301 -18.64 26.15 5.87
C MET A 301 -17.20 25.93 6.33
N LYS A 302 -17.04 25.70 7.63
CA LYS A 302 -15.73 25.31 8.22
C LYS A 302 -15.82 23.92 8.81
N ARG A 303 -14.80 23.12 8.53
CA ARG A 303 -14.68 21.79 9.14
C ARG A 303 -14.43 21.92 10.64
N THR A 304 -14.93 20.98 11.43
CA THR A 304 -14.60 20.91 12.86
C THR A 304 -13.11 20.58 13.04
N PRO A 305 -12.41 21.18 14.04
CA PRO A 305 -10.96 21.01 14.16
C PRO A 305 -10.54 19.62 14.63
N GLU A 306 -11.47 18.83 15.15
CA GLU A 306 -11.23 17.50 15.70
C GLU A 306 -10.85 16.49 14.61
N VAL A 307 -10.17 15.44 15.07
CA VAL A 307 -9.78 14.26 14.27
C VAL A 307 -10.35 13.00 14.91
N LEU A 308 -10.34 11.89 14.18
CA LEU A 308 -10.76 10.58 14.68
C LEU A 308 -9.79 10.05 15.74
N ASP A 309 -10.32 9.23 16.63
CA ASP A 309 -9.50 8.40 17.53
C ASP A 309 -8.70 7.37 16.72
N GLY A 310 -7.42 7.23 17.02
CA GLY A 310 -6.55 6.23 16.37
C GLY A 310 -7.05 4.79 16.52
N TRP A 311 -7.84 4.49 17.56
CA TRP A 311 -8.49 3.18 17.68
C TRP A 311 -9.65 3.00 16.71
N PHE A 312 -10.30 4.08 16.28
CA PHE A 312 -11.26 4.01 15.18
C PHE A 312 -10.56 3.67 13.87
N GLU A 313 -9.46 4.36 13.57
CA GLU A 313 -8.65 4.10 12.38
C GLU A 313 -8.14 2.65 12.35
N SER A 314 -7.54 2.20 13.46
CA SER A 314 -7.05 0.82 13.59
C SER A 314 -8.14 -0.23 13.48
N GLY A 315 -9.31 0.03 14.08
CA GLY A 315 -10.46 -0.88 14.02
C GLY A 315 -11.17 -0.89 12.67
N ALA A 316 -10.98 0.17 11.86
CA ALA A 316 -11.51 0.27 10.50
C ALA A 316 -10.66 -0.49 9.46
N MET A 317 -9.45 -0.96 9.82
CA MET A 317 -8.49 -1.58 8.91
C MET A 317 -9.10 -2.65 7.99
N PRO A 318 -9.97 -3.59 8.45
CA PRO A 318 -10.48 -4.65 7.60
C PRO A 318 -11.23 -4.21 6.34
N PHE A 319 -11.77 -3.00 6.32
CA PHE A 319 -12.47 -2.42 5.17
C PHE A 319 -11.74 -1.21 4.59
N ALA A 320 -11.01 -0.46 5.42
CA ALA A 320 -10.24 0.70 4.97
C ALA A 320 -9.10 0.32 4.01
N GLU A 321 -8.45 -0.85 4.20
CA GLU A 321 -7.40 -1.34 3.29
C GLU A 321 -7.89 -1.57 1.86
N TYR A 322 -9.20 -1.76 1.67
CA TYR A 322 -9.84 -1.92 0.36
C TYR A 322 -10.44 -0.64 -0.19
N HIS A 323 -10.40 0.45 0.57
CA HIS A 323 -11.16 1.68 0.29
C HIS A 323 -12.66 1.41 0.10
N TYR A 324 -13.18 0.43 0.86
CA TYR A 324 -14.60 0.08 0.84
C TYR A 324 -15.45 1.21 1.49
N PRO A 325 -16.65 1.58 0.97
CA PRO A 325 -17.37 0.92 -0.13
C PRO A 325 -17.08 1.47 -1.54
N PHE A 326 -16.14 2.39 -1.70
CA PHE A 326 -15.91 3.13 -2.95
C PHE A 326 -15.12 2.31 -3.98
N GLU A 327 -14.19 1.47 -3.51
CA GLU A 327 -13.34 0.62 -4.34
C GLU A 327 -13.31 -0.81 -3.80
N ASN A 328 -12.84 -1.76 -4.63
CA ASN A 328 -12.56 -3.15 -4.26
C ASN A 328 -13.70 -3.87 -3.51
N LYS A 329 -14.95 -3.48 -3.73
CA LYS A 329 -16.12 -4.00 -3.02
C LYS A 329 -16.21 -5.52 -3.04
N GLU A 330 -16.10 -6.14 -4.23
CA GLU A 330 -16.15 -7.60 -4.35
C GLU A 330 -15.02 -8.31 -3.61
N LYS A 331 -13.82 -7.71 -3.60
CA LYS A 331 -12.67 -8.27 -2.90
C LYS A 331 -12.87 -8.22 -1.39
N PHE A 332 -13.41 -7.12 -0.87
CA PHE A 332 -13.79 -6.99 0.54
C PHE A 332 -14.85 -8.01 0.93
N GLU A 333 -15.97 -8.07 0.20
CA GLU A 333 -17.09 -8.97 0.50
C GLU A 333 -16.71 -10.45 0.51
N LYS A 334 -15.70 -10.86 -0.28
CA LYS A 334 -15.15 -12.23 -0.28
C LYS A 334 -14.23 -12.51 0.92
N ARG A 335 -13.64 -11.49 1.54
CA ARG A 335 -12.61 -11.63 2.59
C ARG A 335 -13.08 -11.22 3.97
N PHE A 336 -14.19 -10.53 4.06
CA PHE A 336 -14.77 -10.12 5.33
C PHE A 336 -15.88 -11.09 5.76
N PRO A 337 -15.92 -11.52 7.06
CA PRO A 337 -14.97 -11.25 8.15
C PRO A 337 -13.59 -11.87 7.90
N GLY A 338 -12.52 -11.24 8.44
CA GLY A 338 -11.16 -11.77 8.35
C GLY A 338 -11.04 -13.20 8.90
N ASP A 339 -10.19 -14.03 8.32
CA ASP A 339 -10.09 -15.44 8.74
C ASP A 339 -9.46 -15.58 10.12
N PHE A 340 -8.40 -14.83 10.44
CA PHE A 340 -7.84 -14.80 11.78
C PHE A 340 -7.10 -13.50 12.09
N VAL A 341 -6.96 -13.21 13.38
CA VAL A 341 -6.11 -12.17 13.94
C VAL A 341 -5.25 -12.74 15.06
N ALA A 342 -4.01 -12.26 15.18
CA ALA A 342 -3.07 -12.73 16.20
C ALA A 342 -2.34 -11.54 16.83
N GLU A 343 -2.47 -11.38 18.15
CA GLU A 343 -1.81 -10.34 18.93
C GLU A 343 -1.72 -10.72 20.41
N TYR A 344 -0.97 -9.94 21.21
CA TYR A 344 -0.85 -10.20 22.64
C TYR A 344 -2.09 -9.75 23.43
N ILE A 345 -2.22 -10.26 24.64
CA ILE A 345 -3.42 -10.18 25.48
C ILE A 345 -3.93 -8.76 25.76
N ALA A 346 -3.08 -7.73 25.71
CA ALA A 346 -3.54 -6.35 25.91
C ALA A 346 -4.51 -5.90 24.82
N GLN A 347 -4.43 -6.49 23.61
CA GLN A 347 -5.31 -6.14 22.48
C GLN A 347 -6.77 -6.55 22.69
N THR A 348 -7.07 -7.35 23.70
CA THR A 348 -8.45 -7.60 24.15
C THR A 348 -9.18 -6.32 24.54
N ARG A 349 -8.47 -5.28 25.04
CA ARG A 349 -9.03 -3.97 25.40
C ARG A 349 -8.88 -2.91 24.32
N THR A 350 -8.14 -3.20 23.25
CA THR A 350 -7.79 -2.23 22.22
C THR A 350 -8.17 -2.78 20.85
N TRP A 351 -7.23 -3.22 20.02
CA TRP A 351 -7.50 -3.53 18.63
C TRP A 351 -8.58 -4.60 18.41
N PHE A 352 -8.58 -5.71 19.17
CA PHE A 352 -9.65 -6.72 19.06
C PHE A 352 -11.02 -6.16 19.42
N TYR A 353 -11.09 -5.34 20.49
CA TYR A 353 -12.33 -4.71 20.91
C TYR A 353 -12.85 -3.73 19.86
N TYR A 354 -12.00 -2.80 19.40
CA TYR A 354 -12.43 -1.77 18.46
C TYR A 354 -12.77 -2.33 17.09
N THR A 355 -12.00 -3.28 16.56
CA THR A 355 -12.33 -3.98 15.32
C THR A 355 -13.68 -4.71 15.42
N HIS A 356 -13.92 -5.42 16.53
CA HIS A 356 -15.20 -6.10 16.77
C HIS A 356 -16.36 -5.11 16.92
N ALA A 357 -16.16 -4.00 17.64
CA ALA A 357 -17.17 -2.97 17.83
C ALA A 357 -17.57 -2.30 16.52
N ILE A 358 -16.60 -1.84 15.72
CA ILE A 358 -16.84 -1.16 14.44
C ILE A 358 -17.49 -2.12 13.45
N ALA A 359 -17.00 -3.35 13.31
CA ALA A 359 -17.59 -4.35 12.44
C ALA A 359 -19.04 -4.66 12.82
N SER A 360 -19.30 -4.80 14.12
CA SER A 360 -20.66 -5.06 14.63
C SER A 360 -21.63 -3.90 14.36
N ILE A 361 -21.14 -2.65 14.40
CA ILE A 361 -21.95 -1.45 14.14
C ILE A 361 -22.23 -1.32 12.64
N LEU A 362 -21.20 -1.38 11.81
CA LEU A 362 -21.29 -1.09 10.38
C LEU A 362 -21.89 -2.25 9.58
N PHE A 363 -21.46 -3.47 9.85
CA PHE A 363 -21.83 -4.65 9.05
C PHE A 363 -22.82 -5.59 9.76
N GLY A 364 -22.99 -5.43 11.06
CA GLY A 364 -23.89 -6.31 11.82
C GLY A 364 -23.30 -7.69 12.06
N ASP A 365 -22.03 -7.89 11.86
CA ASP A 365 -21.32 -9.15 12.00
C ASP A 365 -19.99 -8.99 12.74
N ILE A 366 -19.24 -10.09 12.89
CA ILE A 366 -17.91 -10.13 13.50
C ILE A 366 -16.87 -9.50 12.56
N GLY A 367 -15.80 -8.93 13.10
CA GLY A 367 -14.68 -8.42 12.28
C GLY A 367 -13.71 -9.50 11.86
N PHE A 368 -13.64 -10.61 12.60
CA PHE A 368 -12.74 -11.74 12.37
C PHE A 368 -13.35 -13.03 12.95
N LYS A 369 -13.00 -14.18 12.35
CA LYS A 369 -13.52 -15.50 12.72
C LYS A 369 -12.73 -16.13 13.86
N ASN A 370 -11.40 -16.00 13.85
CA ASN A 370 -10.49 -16.64 14.78
C ASN A 370 -9.56 -15.62 15.42
N VAL A 371 -9.32 -15.74 16.71
CA VAL A 371 -8.39 -14.90 17.49
C VAL A 371 -7.35 -15.78 18.17
N ILE A 372 -6.09 -15.48 17.91
CA ILE A 372 -4.97 -16.04 18.66
C ILE A 372 -4.45 -14.93 19.57
N SER A 373 -4.57 -15.10 20.88
CA SER A 373 -4.10 -14.12 21.86
C SER A 373 -2.93 -14.69 22.64
N THR A 374 -1.78 -14.03 22.56
CA THR A 374 -0.57 -14.46 23.26
C THR A 374 -0.40 -13.73 24.58
N GLY A 375 0.39 -14.31 25.49
CA GLY A 375 0.88 -13.64 26.69
C GLY A 375 2.00 -12.64 26.37
N ASN A 376 2.66 -12.13 27.40
CA ASN A 376 3.82 -11.26 27.26
C ASN A 376 5.12 -12.07 27.29
N ILE A 377 6.10 -11.63 26.50
CA ILE A 377 7.48 -12.08 26.62
C ILE A 377 8.19 -11.16 27.59
N LEU A 378 8.67 -11.70 28.69
CA LEU A 378 9.42 -11.01 29.73
C LEU A 378 10.91 -11.32 29.63
N ALA A 379 11.75 -10.46 30.14
CA ALA A 379 13.16 -10.76 30.33
C ALA A 379 13.36 -11.93 31.31
N GLU A 380 14.54 -12.49 31.36
CA GLU A 380 14.85 -13.66 32.20
C GLU A 380 14.58 -13.41 33.70
N ASP A 381 14.79 -12.16 34.16
CA ASP A 381 14.47 -11.68 35.49
C ASP A 381 12.97 -11.46 35.76
N GLY A 382 12.11 -11.61 34.72
CA GLY A 382 10.68 -11.37 34.78
C GLY A 382 10.27 -9.90 34.59
N SER A 383 11.21 -9.01 34.33
CA SER A 383 10.90 -7.62 34.00
C SER A 383 10.49 -7.46 32.56
N LYS A 384 9.78 -6.34 32.24
CA LYS A 384 9.44 -6.02 30.85
C LYS A 384 10.71 -5.79 30.02
N MET A 385 10.80 -6.42 28.86
CA MET A 385 11.88 -6.18 27.90
C MET A 385 11.89 -4.73 27.42
N SER A 386 13.07 -4.13 27.37
CA SER A 386 13.23 -2.75 26.90
C SER A 386 14.60 -2.57 26.23
N LYS A 387 14.61 -1.91 25.05
CA LYS A 387 15.85 -1.53 24.37
C LYS A 387 16.74 -0.65 25.23
N SER A 388 16.14 0.26 26.00
CA SER A 388 16.89 1.17 26.89
C SER A 388 17.54 0.47 28.08
N LYS A 389 16.99 -0.69 28.50
CA LYS A 389 17.56 -1.49 29.61
C LYS A 389 18.56 -2.54 29.13
N GLY A 390 18.56 -2.88 27.84
CA GLY A 390 19.41 -3.93 27.29
C GLY A 390 19.18 -5.32 27.92
N ASN A 391 17.97 -5.57 28.46
CA ASN A 391 17.66 -6.76 29.26
C ASN A 391 17.06 -7.91 28.43
N TYR A 392 17.40 -8.01 27.16
CA TYR A 392 17.04 -9.11 26.30
C TYR A 392 18.11 -9.35 25.22
N THR A 393 18.20 -10.59 24.76
CA THR A 393 19.05 -10.93 23.62
C THR A 393 18.32 -10.59 22.32
N ASP A 394 19.04 -9.98 21.36
CA ASP A 394 18.49 -9.74 20.03
C ASP A 394 18.05 -11.08 19.41
N PRO A 395 16.79 -11.22 18.99
CA PRO A 395 16.31 -12.45 18.35
C PRO A 395 17.14 -12.88 17.14
N MET A 396 17.74 -11.95 16.40
CA MET A 396 18.61 -12.27 15.26
C MET A 396 19.85 -13.04 15.69
N LEU A 397 20.48 -12.67 16.82
CA LEU A 397 21.63 -13.42 17.36
C LEU A 397 21.26 -14.87 17.72
N ASN A 398 20.06 -15.07 18.24
CA ASN A 398 19.57 -16.43 18.53
C ASN A 398 19.22 -17.20 17.24
N MET A 399 18.69 -16.50 16.21
CA MET A 399 18.43 -17.13 14.91
C MET A 399 19.73 -17.55 14.21
N ASP A 400 20.77 -16.73 14.26
CA ASP A 400 22.08 -17.06 13.70
C ASP A 400 22.73 -18.26 14.43
N LYS A 401 22.54 -18.35 15.74
CA LYS A 401 23.17 -19.37 16.57
C LYS A 401 22.43 -20.71 16.58
N PHE A 402 21.10 -20.69 16.63
CA PHE A 402 20.28 -21.88 16.84
C PHE A 402 19.31 -22.17 15.68
N GLY A 403 19.23 -21.28 14.69
CA GLY A 403 18.26 -21.35 13.62
C GLY A 403 16.88 -20.79 13.99
N ALA A 404 16.18 -20.26 12.98
CA ALA A 404 14.83 -19.70 13.16
C ALA A 404 13.80 -20.72 13.63
N ASP A 405 13.94 -21.99 13.22
CA ASP A 405 12.99 -23.05 13.58
C ASP A 405 13.03 -23.39 15.07
N ALA A 406 14.19 -23.27 15.72
CA ALA A 406 14.30 -23.49 17.16
C ALA A 406 13.49 -22.43 17.94
N ILE A 407 13.57 -21.16 17.54
CA ILE A 407 12.82 -20.07 18.16
C ILE A 407 11.33 -20.20 17.86
N ARG A 408 10.95 -20.49 16.62
CA ARG A 408 9.54 -20.69 16.23
C ARG A 408 8.91 -21.82 17.03
N TYR A 409 9.59 -22.97 17.13
CA TYR A 409 9.09 -24.08 17.92
C TYR A 409 8.99 -23.72 19.41
N TYR A 410 10.02 -23.06 19.97
CA TYR A 410 10.01 -22.60 21.36
C TYR A 410 8.78 -21.75 21.66
N LEU A 411 8.50 -20.74 20.84
CA LEU A 411 7.36 -19.87 21.03
C LEU A 411 6.02 -20.61 20.85
N MET A 412 5.86 -21.39 19.78
CA MET A 412 4.60 -22.07 19.47
C MET A 412 4.24 -23.20 20.46
N ALA A 413 5.24 -23.84 21.07
CA ALA A 413 5.03 -24.89 22.06
C ALA A 413 4.93 -24.37 23.51
N SER A 414 5.19 -23.06 23.72
CA SER A 414 5.26 -22.46 25.06
C SER A 414 3.89 -21.99 25.57
N PRO A 415 3.75 -21.73 26.88
CA PRO A 415 2.54 -21.18 27.49
C PRO A 415 2.17 -19.78 26.97
N ILE A 416 3.08 -19.07 26.29
CA ILE A 416 2.78 -17.77 25.67
C ILE A 416 1.58 -17.85 24.73
N MET A 417 1.45 -18.95 23.98
CA MET A 417 0.32 -19.18 23.07
C MET A 417 -1.00 -19.51 23.80
N GLN A 418 -0.96 -19.59 25.13
CA GLN A 418 -2.13 -19.74 26.01
C GLN A 418 -2.43 -18.46 26.79
N ALA A 419 -1.91 -17.32 26.29
CA ALA A 419 -2.04 -15.99 26.90
C ALA A 419 -1.40 -15.88 28.29
N GLU A 420 -0.41 -16.73 28.60
CA GLU A 420 0.39 -16.69 29.81
C GLU A 420 1.72 -15.99 29.55
N ASP A 421 2.21 -15.26 30.55
CA ASP A 421 3.50 -14.59 30.45
C ASP A 421 4.65 -15.61 30.51
N VAL A 422 5.63 -15.45 29.64
CA VAL A 422 6.81 -16.32 29.53
C VAL A 422 8.08 -15.50 29.70
N LYS A 423 8.99 -15.99 30.55
CA LYS A 423 10.35 -15.45 30.63
C LYS A 423 11.18 -16.03 29.48
N PHE A 424 11.71 -15.17 28.65
CA PHE A 424 12.52 -15.57 27.51
C PHE A 424 13.87 -16.12 27.97
N SER A 425 14.21 -17.33 27.53
CA SER A 425 15.46 -18.00 27.93
C SER A 425 16.21 -18.52 26.71
N ASP A 426 17.43 -18.04 26.50
CA ASP A 426 18.33 -18.55 25.48
C ASP A 426 18.67 -20.04 25.71
N ASN A 427 18.66 -20.49 26.97
CA ASN A 427 18.90 -21.89 27.31
C ASN A 427 17.76 -22.82 26.85
N GLU A 428 16.51 -22.37 26.91
CA GLU A 428 15.38 -23.14 26.40
C GLU A 428 15.41 -23.25 24.89
N ILE A 429 15.80 -22.20 24.17
CA ILE A 429 16.00 -22.23 22.70
C ILE A 429 17.12 -23.21 22.35
N LYS A 430 18.24 -23.20 23.09
CA LYS A 430 19.33 -24.14 22.94
C LYS A 430 18.87 -25.58 23.18
N GLU A 431 18.00 -25.78 24.16
CA GLU A 431 17.42 -27.11 24.44
C GLU A 431 16.55 -27.60 23.28
N VAL A 432 15.69 -26.77 22.73
CA VAL A 432 14.89 -27.08 21.52
C VAL A 432 15.80 -27.44 20.37
N HIS A 433 16.82 -26.61 20.09
CA HIS A 433 17.81 -26.90 19.05
C HIS A 433 18.46 -28.25 19.23
N GLY A 434 18.92 -28.57 20.47
CA GLY A 434 19.59 -29.83 20.77
C GLY A 434 18.67 -31.04 20.71
N LYS A 435 17.48 -30.96 21.33
CA LYS A 435 16.57 -32.10 21.53
C LYS A 435 15.59 -32.35 20.38
N ILE A 436 15.45 -31.42 19.45
CA ILE A 436 14.53 -31.57 18.32
C ILE A 436 15.30 -31.40 17.01
N ILE A 437 15.84 -30.21 16.74
CA ILE A 437 16.42 -29.87 15.44
C ILE A 437 17.63 -30.74 15.15
N ASN A 438 18.60 -30.80 16.08
CA ASN A 438 19.81 -31.60 15.89
C ASN A 438 19.52 -33.10 15.84
N ILE A 439 18.53 -33.58 16.60
CA ILE A 439 18.14 -35.00 16.58
C ILE A 439 17.60 -35.35 15.18
N LEU A 440 16.69 -34.57 14.65
CA LEU A 440 16.14 -34.77 13.30
C LEU A 440 17.23 -34.63 12.23
N TRP A 441 18.09 -33.60 12.36
CA TRP A 441 19.20 -33.42 11.44
C TRP A 441 20.18 -34.61 11.43
N ASN A 442 20.53 -35.14 12.61
CA ASN A 442 21.39 -36.31 12.71
C ASN A 442 20.72 -37.56 12.12
N THR A 443 19.41 -37.69 12.29
CA THR A 443 18.64 -38.78 11.66
C THR A 443 18.65 -38.66 10.14
N PHE A 444 18.47 -37.42 9.62
CA PHE A 444 18.61 -37.17 8.19
C PHE A 444 20.03 -37.48 7.68
N LYS A 445 21.07 -37.05 8.40
CA LYS A 445 22.47 -37.37 8.03
C LYS A 445 22.74 -38.87 8.04
N PHE A 446 22.14 -39.61 8.97
CA PHE A 446 22.22 -41.07 8.98
C PHE A 446 21.55 -41.67 7.72
N TYR A 447 20.38 -41.19 7.33
CA TYR A 447 19.74 -41.57 6.06
C TYR A 447 20.61 -41.19 4.85
N ASP A 448 21.12 -39.98 4.81
CA ASP A 448 21.93 -39.45 3.71
C ASP A 448 23.19 -40.28 3.45
N LEU A 449 23.79 -40.84 4.53
CA LEU A 449 24.95 -41.71 4.46
C LEU A 449 24.65 -43.05 3.75
N TYR A 450 23.45 -43.59 3.91
CA TYR A 450 23.10 -44.92 3.38
C TYR A 450 22.10 -44.90 2.23
N LYS A 451 21.59 -43.73 1.81
CA LYS A 451 20.58 -43.64 0.78
C LYS A 451 20.98 -44.20 -0.59
N GLN A 452 22.28 -44.23 -0.90
CA GLN A 452 22.80 -44.75 -2.16
C GLN A 452 22.73 -46.28 -2.26
N GLU A 453 22.61 -46.96 -1.12
CA GLU A 453 22.48 -48.41 -1.04
C GLU A 453 21.02 -48.88 -1.23
N TYR A 454 20.09 -47.95 -1.31
CA TYR A 454 18.66 -48.24 -1.53
C TYR A 454 18.39 -48.62 -2.98
N ASP A 455 17.86 -49.82 -3.20
CA ASP A 455 17.59 -50.38 -4.53
C ASP A 455 16.35 -49.81 -5.24
N GLY A 456 15.60 -48.91 -4.58
CA GLY A 456 14.39 -48.30 -5.10
C GLY A 456 13.16 -49.21 -5.19
N LYS A 457 13.23 -50.46 -4.75
CA LYS A 457 12.18 -51.47 -4.92
C LYS A 457 11.33 -51.68 -3.69
N THR A 458 11.93 -51.50 -2.50
CA THR A 458 11.24 -51.72 -1.21
C THR A 458 10.53 -50.42 -0.78
N VAL A 459 9.24 -50.47 -0.55
CA VAL A 459 8.45 -49.35 -0.02
C VAL A 459 8.12 -49.59 1.44
N ALA A 460 8.01 -48.53 2.24
CA ALA A 460 7.81 -48.61 3.70
C ALA A 460 6.56 -49.42 4.11
N ASN A 461 5.52 -49.41 3.27
CA ASN A 461 4.26 -50.12 3.55
C ASN A 461 4.36 -51.64 3.37
N ASP A 462 5.43 -52.15 2.75
CA ASP A 462 5.63 -53.58 2.49
C ASP A 462 6.47 -54.25 3.58
N SER A 463 6.94 -53.49 4.58
CA SER A 463 7.73 -54.04 5.67
C SER A 463 6.86 -54.77 6.69
N ASN A 464 7.22 -56.03 6.98
CA ASN A 464 6.65 -56.81 8.07
C ASN A 464 7.37 -56.62 9.40
N ASN A 465 8.35 -55.74 9.48
CA ASN A 465 9.09 -55.48 10.69
C ASN A 465 8.26 -54.63 11.67
N VAL A 466 8.10 -55.12 12.87
CA VAL A 466 7.28 -54.47 13.91
C VAL A 466 7.70 -53.02 14.21
N LEU A 467 9.00 -52.70 14.13
CA LEU A 467 9.49 -51.35 14.36
C LEU A 467 9.11 -50.39 13.21
N ASP A 468 9.10 -50.89 11.98
CA ASP A 468 8.72 -50.10 10.83
C ASP A 468 7.21 -49.82 10.85
N ILE A 469 6.39 -50.82 11.15
CA ILE A 469 4.95 -50.66 11.32
C ILE A 469 4.65 -49.66 12.45
N TRP A 470 5.36 -49.79 13.58
CA TRP A 470 5.18 -48.94 14.75
C TRP A 470 5.53 -47.46 14.43
N ILE A 471 6.67 -47.20 13.80
CA ILE A 471 7.07 -45.80 13.53
C ILE A 471 6.17 -45.14 12.52
N LEU A 472 5.67 -45.87 11.51
CA LEU A 472 4.69 -45.37 10.56
C LEU A 472 3.35 -45.05 11.23
N ALA A 473 2.89 -45.89 12.14
CA ALA A 473 1.69 -45.63 12.95
C ALA A 473 1.87 -44.37 13.81
N ARG A 474 3.05 -44.18 14.44
CA ARG A 474 3.39 -42.98 15.22
C ARG A 474 3.43 -41.72 14.34
N LEU A 475 3.96 -41.82 13.12
CA LEU A 475 3.96 -40.71 12.17
C LEU A 475 2.54 -40.33 11.77
N ASN A 476 1.71 -41.29 11.41
CA ASN A 476 0.32 -41.06 11.07
C ASN A 476 -0.47 -40.43 12.22
N GLN A 477 -0.24 -40.89 13.44
CA GLN A 477 -0.83 -40.29 14.64
C GLN A 477 -0.38 -38.83 14.79
N LEU A 478 0.93 -38.55 14.68
CA LEU A 478 1.46 -37.19 14.73
C LEU A 478 0.82 -36.27 13.68
N VAL A 479 0.73 -36.73 12.42
CA VAL A 479 0.12 -35.98 11.33
C VAL A 479 -1.33 -35.63 11.64
N GLY A 480 -2.12 -36.62 12.11
CA GLY A 480 -3.52 -36.42 12.50
C GLY A 480 -3.64 -35.41 13.66
N GLU A 481 -2.93 -35.64 14.77
CA GLU A 481 -3.00 -34.76 15.94
C GLU A 481 -2.55 -33.33 15.64
N THR A 482 -1.49 -33.16 14.86
CA THR A 482 -0.98 -31.86 14.49
C THR A 482 -1.96 -31.12 13.56
N THR A 483 -2.50 -31.81 12.54
CA THR A 483 -3.48 -31.23 11.61
C THR A 483 -4.74 -30.80 12.35
N ASP A 484 -5.33 -31.69 13.17
CA ASP A 484 -6.56 -31.40 13.91
C ASP A 484 -6.41 -30.21 14.87
N ASN A 485 -5.23 -30.04 15.48
CA ASN A 485 -4.98 -28.93 16.40
C ASN A 485 -4.64 -27.63 15.65
N LEU A 486 -3.93 -27.68 14.51
CA LEU A 486 -3.68 -26.50 13.68
C LEU A 486 -4.97 -25.96 13.07
N GLU A 487 -5.89 -26.83 12.62
CA GLU A 487 -7.22 -26.41 12.14
C GLU A 487 -8.04 -25.66 13.22
N LYS A 488 -7.77 -25.94 14.50
CA LYS A 488 -8.35 -25.22 15.64
C LYS A 488 -7.52 -24.03 16.12
N TYR A 489 -6.40 -23.75 15.46
CA TYR A 489 -5.40 -22.76 15.89
C TYR A 489 -4.77 -23.04 17.26
N ASP A 490 -4.83 -24.27 17.79
CA ASP A 490 -4.17 -24.69 19.04
C ASP A 490 -2.72 -25.10 18.74
N THR A 491 -1.86 -24.09 18.61
CA THR A 491 -0.45 -24.29 18.25
C THR A 491 0.33 -25.07 19.30
N VAL A 492 -0.04 -24.98 20.57
CA VAL A 492 0.63 -25.71 21.67
C VAL A 492 0.40 -27.21 21.56
N LYS A 493 -0.86 -27.63 21.37
CA LYS A 493 -1.19 -29.05 21.18
C LYS A 493 -0.68 -29.60 19.85
N ALA A 494 -0.60 -28.73 18.81
CA ALA A 494 -0.04 -29.11 17.53
C ALA A 494 1.48 -29.33 17.57
N SER A 495 2.22 -28.50 18.33
CA SER A 495 3.69 -28.51 18.32
C SER A 495 4.32 -29.51 19.26
N ARG A 496 3.77 -29.68 20.46
CA ARG A 496 4.39 -30.54 21.50
C ARG A 496 4.60 -31.99 21.07
N PRO A 497 3.66 -32.66 20.36
CA PRO A 497 3.85 -34.04 19.92
C PRO A 497 5.05 -34.25 18.98
N VAL A 498 5.49 -33.16 18.27
CA VAL A 498 6.66 -33.22 17.38
C VAL A 498 7.94 -33.59 18.15
N LYS A 499 8.13 -33.09 19.38
CA LYS A 499 9.29 -33.41 20.23
C LYS A 499 9.31 -34.88 20.60
N ASP A 500 8.15 -35.41 20.98
CA ASP A 500 8.04 -36.81 21.38
C ASP A 500 8.29 -37.74 20.20
N PHE A 501 7.72 -37.40 19.03
CA PHE A 501 7.98 -38.16 17.82
C PHE A 501 9.46 -38.10 17.39
N ALA A 502 10.11 -36.93 17.48
CA ALA A 502 11.54 -36.80 17.17
C ALA A 502 12.40 -37.73 18.05
N SER A 503 12.04 -37.84 19.33
CA SER A 503 12.68 -38.79 20.26
C SER A 503 12.41 -40.22 19.86
N ASP A 504 11.16 -40.60 19.63
CA ASP A 504 10.76 -41.97 19.22
C ASP A 504 11.48 -42.36 17.91
N PHE A 505 11.51 -41.46 16.95
CA PHE A 505 12.12 -41.71 15.66
C PHE A 505 13.64 -41.89 15.75
N SER A 506 14.34 -40.97 16.39
CA SER A 506 15.81 -41.00 16.44
C SER A 506 16.35 -41.99 17.50
N THR A 507 15.89 -41.84 18.76
CA THR A 507 16.52 -42.51 19.89
C THR A 507 16.03 -43.95 20.05
N TRP A 508 14.87 -44.28 19.49
CA TRP A 508 14.33 -45.64 19.54
C TRP A 508 14.38 -46.31 18.17
N TYR A 509 13.62 -45.85 17.18
CA TYR A 509 13.54 -46.51 15.87
C TYR A 509 14.89 -46.56 15.14
N VAL A 510 15.53 -45.41 14.88
CA VAL A 510 16.81 -45.37 14.15
C VAL A 510 17.89 -46.12 14.92
N ARG A 511 17.98 -45.91 16.23
CA ARG A 511 19.00 -46.60 17.07
C ARG A 511 18.89 -48.11 16.99
N ARG A 512 17.66 -48.67 17.05
CA ARG A 512 17.43 -50.13 17.00
C ARG A 512 17.47 -50.69 15.57
N SER A 513 17.29 -49.86 14.57
CA SER A 513 17.33 -50.26 13.15
C SER A 513 18.70 -50.12 12.51
N ARG A 514 19.70 -49.57 13.23
CA ARG A 514 21.04 -49.30 12.67
C ARG A 514 21.68 -50.47 11.95
N GLU A 515 21.66 -51.63 12.54
CA GLU A 515 22.26 -52.83 11.93
C GLU A 515 21.54 -53.30 10.69
N ARG A 516 20.23 -53.07 10.61
CA ARG A 516 19.43 -53.36 9.41
C ARG A 516 19.71 -52.40 8.24
N VAL A 517 20.06 -51.15 8.56
CA VAL A 517 20.34 -50.09 7.57
C VAL A 517 21.78 -50.19 7.07
N LYS A 518 22.70 -50.68 7.88
CA LYS A 518 24.10 -50.92 7.51
C LYS A 518 24.23 -52.20 6.69
N LEU A 519 23.51 -52.33 5.60
CA LEU A 519 23.61 -53.44 4.68
C LEU A 519 25.04 -53.54 4.14
N ASN A 520 25.79 -54.61 4.50
CA ASN A 520 27.01 -55.10 3.85
C ASN A 520 28.17 -54.14 3.64
N LEU A 521 28.40 -53.20 4.57
CA LEU A 521 29.72 -52.60 4.65
C LEU A 521 30.65 -53.53 5.41
N ASP A 522 31.22 -54.51 4.75
CA ASP A 522 32.54 -55.04 5.08
C ASP A 522 33.53 -53.90 4.92
N ILE A 523 33.54 -52.97 5.86
CA ILE A 523 34.63 -52.02 5.99
C ILE A 523 35.77 -52.85 6.61
N GLU A 524 36.60 -53.43 5.78
CA GLU A 524 37.97 -53.82 6.16
C GLU A 524 38.61 -52.56 6.74
N CYS A 525 38.65 -52.47 8.02
CA CYS A 525 39.41 -51.47 8.75
C CYS A 525 40.89 -51.70 8.37
N PRO A 526 41.64 -50.76 7.78
CA PRO A 526 43.02 -50.95 7.37
C PRO A 526 43.98 -51.21 8.53
N SER A 527 43.53 -51.22 9.74
CA SER A 527 44.28 -51.57 10.94
C SER A 527 43.55 -52.67 11.71
N GLY A 528 43.89 -53.91 11.45
CA GLY A 528 43.50 -55.20 12.06
C GLY A 528 43.16 -55.22 13.56
N HIS A 529 42.15 -54.51 14.00
CA HIS A 529 41.56 -54.59 15.33
C HIS A 529 40.05 -54.81 15.17
N SER A 530 39.61 -56.04 15.31
CA SER A 530 38.23 -56.44 15.56
C SER A 530 37.72 -55.75 16.82
N MET A 531 36.65 -55.00 16.71
CA MET A 531 35.77 -54.69 17.84
C MET A 531 34.54 -55.59 17.82
#